data_6dd32c78883f9403949f1697d0110ab3
#
_entry.id   6dd32c78883f9403949f1697d0110ab3
#
_cell.length_a   1.000
_cell.length_b   1.000
_cell.length_c   1.000
_cell.angle_alpha   90.00
_cell.angle_beta   90.00
_cell.angle_gamma   90.00
#
_symmetry.space_group_name_H-M   'P 1'
#
loop_
_entity.id
_entity.type
_entity.pdbx_description
1 polymer ?
#
loop_
_entity_poly.entity_id
_entity_poly.type
_entity_poly.pdbx_seq_one_letter_code
_entity_poly.pdbx_strand_id
1 'polypeptide(L)'
;MTTVSSRAARIRLVILDIDGVLTDGAINISGSGELFKRFHVRDGLGIKMLQKAGIEVGIITGRTSDIVAERMRELGITRVAQGQLFKTTAYENMLRETGLTDENVAYMGDDVPDLPLLMRVGLATTPADGNPCLLEYTHWQSTCRGGNGAVRELAELILKSQGVWNNLIRDTYVLGR
;
A
#
# COMPACT_ATOMS: atom_id res chain seq x y z
N MET A 1 -12.49 -6.42 21.52
CA MET A 1 -11.25 -6.18 20.71
C MET A 1 -11.65 -5.89 19.27
N THR A 2 -11.08 -4.87 18.68
CA THR A 2 -11.34 -4.54 17.27
C THR A 2 -10.62 -5.57 16.38
N THR A 3 -11.36 -6.29 15.54
CA THR A 3 -10.79 -7.33 14.66
C THR A 3 -10.13 -6.70 13.44
N VAL A 4 -9.23 -7.41 12.77
CA VAL A 4 -8.62 -6.98 11.49
C VAL A 4 -9.70 -6.64 10.47
N SER A 5 -10.73 -7.47 10.36
CA SER A 5 -11.84 -7.26 9.42
C SER A 5 -12.63 -5.99 9.72
N SER A 6 -12.89 -5.68 11.00
CA SER A 6 -13.59 -4.45 11.39
C SER A 6 -12.74 -3.18 11.18
N ARG A 7 -11.42 -3.29 11.23
CA ARG A 7 -10.49 -2.21 10.82
C ARG A 7 -10.52 -2.01 9.30
N ALA A 8 -10.36 -3.11 8.55
CA ALA A 8 -10.36 -3.10 7.09
C ALA A 8 -11.66 -2.57 6.49
N ALA A 9 -12.80 -2.80 7.15
CA ALA A 9 -14.10 -2.28 6.71
C ALA A 9 -14.21 -0.74 6.73
N ARG A 10 -13.36 -0.04 7.50
CA ARG A 10 -13.39 1.43 7.62
C ARG A 10 -12.39 2.14 6.72
N ILE A 11 -11.55 1.42 5.98
CA ILE A 11 -10.47 1.99 5.19
C ILE A 11 -11.01 2.72 3.96
N ARG A 12 -10.51 3.91 3.75
CA ARG A 12 -10.82 4.80 2.61
C ARG A 12 -9.57 5.25 1.86
N LEU A 13 -8.39 5.13 2.50
CA LEU A 13 -7.11 5.43 1.90
C LEU A 13 -6.13 4.30 2.24
N VAL A 14 -5.45 3.76 1.25
CA VAL A 14 -4.34 2.82 1.41
C VAL A 14 -3.06 3.53 1.05
N ILE A 15 -2.12 3.63 1.97
CA ILE A 15 -0.80 4.20 1.73
C ILE A 15 0.22 3.05 1.74
N LEU A 16 1.10 3.04 0.75
CA LEU A 16 2.09 1.99 0.55
C LEU A 16 3.50 2.58 0.53
N ASP A 17 4.46 1.88 1.11
CA ASP A 17 5.86 2.05 0.74
C ASP A 17 6.14 1.40 -0.62
N ILE A 18 7.32 1.59 -1.16
CA ILE A 18 7.76 1.04 -2.44
C ILE A 18 8.73 -0.13 -2.23
N ASP A 19 9.93 0.17 -1.70
CA ASP A 19 11.00 -0.82 -1.59
C ASP A 19 10.67 -1.79 -0.46
N GLY A 20 10.56 -3.08 -0.77
CA GLY A 20 10.11 -4.12 0.16
C GLY A 20 8.59 -4.31 0.27
N VAL A 21 7.77 -3.42 -0.31
CA VAL A 21 6.30 -3.52 -0.31
C VAL A 21 5.76 -3.76 -1.73
N LEU A 22 5.91 -2.78 -2.64
CA LEU A 22 5.54 -2.92 -4.06
C LEU A 22 6.64 -3.56 -4.90
N THR A 23 7.86 -3.62 -4.37
CA THR A 23 9.00 -4.35 -4.91
C THR A 23 9.51 -5.37 -3.90
N ASP A 24 10.48 -6.19 -4.30
CA ASP A 24 11.16 -7.16 -3.43
C ASP A 24 12.28 -6.52 -2.57
N GLY A 25 12.39 -5.19 -2.53
CA GLY A 25 13.41 -4.46 -1.80
C GLY A 25 14.80 -4.49 -2.44
N ALA A 26 15.01 -5.22 -3.53
CA ALA A 26 16.30 -5.28 -4.21
C ALA A 26 16.62 -3.94 -4.91
N ILE A 27 17.86 -3.47 -4.70
CA ILE A 27 18.39 -2.27 -5.35
C ILE A 27 19.24 -2.71 -6.54
N ASN A 28 18.77 -2.44 -7.75
CA ASN A 28 19.45 -2.77 -9.00
C ASN A 28 20.10 -1.50 -9.55
N ILE A 29 21.43 -1.41 -9.44
CA ILE A 29 22.21 -0.23 -9.85
C ILE A 29 23.28 -0.59 -10.87
N SER A 30 23.60 0.37 -11.74
CA SER A 30 24.72 0.36 -12.67
C SER A 30 25.61 1.59 -12.43
N GLY A 31 26.66 1.72 -13.23
CA GLY A 31 27.52 2.92 -13.18
C GLY A 31 26.78 4.23 -13.51
N SER A 32 25.61 4.16 -14.15
CA SER A 32 24.78 5.32 -14.51
C SER A 32 23.61 5.57 -13.52
N GLY A 33 23.48 4.78 -12.45
CA GLY A 33 22.42 4.92 -11.46
C GLY A 33 21.48 3.74 -11.39
N GLU A 34 20.24 3.97 -10.97
CA GLU A 34 19.22 2.93 -10.83
C GLU A 34 18.89 2.31 -12.20
N LEU A 35 18.98 0.99 -12.30
CA LEU A 35 18.84 0.25 -13.57
C LEU A 35 17.39 -0.15 -13.83
N PHE A 36 16.75 -0.82 -12.85
CA PHE A 36 15.34 -1.20 -12.91
C PHE A 36 14.79 -1.51 -11.52
N LYS A 37 13.46 -1.46 -11.39
CA LYS A 37 12.70 -2.03 -10.27
C LYS A 37 11.70 -3.05 -10.81
N ARG A 38 11.50 -4.11 -10.06
CA ARG A 38 10.54 -5.16 -10.40
C ARG A 38 9.25 -4.97 -9.61
N PHE A 39 8.16 -4.69 -10.33
CA PHE A 39 6.81 -4.63 -9.78
C PHE A 39 6.01 -5.87 -10.16
N HIS A 40 5.07 -6.26 -9.32
CA HIS A 40 4.24 -7.42 -9.55
C HIS A 40 2.88 -7.04 -10.17
N VAL A 41 2.48 -7.75 -11.23
CA VAL A 41 1.24 -7.44 -11.96
C VAL A 41 -0.01 -7.56 -11.10
N ARG A 42 -0.06 -8.52 -10.16
CA ARG A 42 -1.20 -8.71 -9.25
C ARG A 42 -1.35 -7.57 -8.25
N ASP A 43 -0.25 -7.00 -7.77
CA ASP A 43 -0.28 -5.83 -6.87
C ASP A 43 -0.84 -4.61 -7.60
N GLY A 44 -0.40 -4.37 -8.83
CA GLY A 44 -0.97 -3.32 -9.68
C GLY A 44 -2.47 -3.51 -9.92
N LEU A 45 -2.92 -4.74 -10.16
CA LEU A 45 -4.35 -5.03 -10.29
C LEU A 45 -5.10 -4.80 -8.96
N GLY A 46 -4.52 -5.18 -7.82
CA GLY A 46 -5.09 -4.89 -6.49
C GLY A 46 -5.33 -3.41 -6.26
N ILE A 47 -4.35 -2.57 -6.63
CA ILE A 47 -4.46 -1.11 -6.58
C ILE A 47 -5.63 -0.61 -7.45
N LYS A 48 -5.72 -1.08 -8.69
CA LYS A 48 -6.84 -0.72 -9.59
C LYS A 48 -8.21 -1.15 -9.04
N MET A 49 -8.28 -2.28 -8.36
CA MET A 49 -9.51 -2.76 -7.72
C MET A 49 -9.92 -1.88 -6.54
N LEU A 50 -8.97 -1.45 -5.71
CA LEU A 50 -9.22 -0.47 -4.64
C LEU A 50 -9.75 0.84 -5.20
N GLN A 51 -9.08 1.41 -6.21
CA GLN A 51 -9.50 2.64 -6.88
C GLN A 51 -10.92 2.52 -7.47
N LYS A 52 -11.23 1.40 -8.13
CA LYS A 52 -12.57 1.15 -8.69
C LYS A 52 -13.66 1.05 -7.62
N ALA A 53 -13.31 0.60 -6.43
CA ALA A 53 -14.20 0.58 -5.26
C ALA A 53 -14.30 1.93 -4.52
N GLY A 54 -13.64 2.99 -5.02
CA GLY A 54 -13.65 4.32 -4.40
C GLY A 54 -12.69 4.47 -3.23
N ILE A 55 -11.72 3.56 -3.07
CA ILE A 55 -10.67 3.64 -2.05
C ILE A 55 -9.45 4.30 -2.69
N GLU A 56 -9.01 5.40 -2.10
CA GLU A 56 -7.83 6.12 -2.58
C GLU A 56 -6.55 5.34 -2.28
N VAL A 57 -5.52 5.53 -3.12
CA VAL A 57 -4.19 4.95 -2.92
C VAL A 57 -3.14 6.05 -2.96
N GLY A 58 -2.23 6.03 -1.99
CA GLY A 58 -1.10 6.93 -1.87
C GLY A 58 0.22 6.17 -1.71
N ILE A 59 1.31 6.86 -2.00
CA ILE A 59 2.68 6.35 -1.85
C ILE A 59 3.48 7.30 -0.97
N ILE A 60 4.18 6.73 0.02
CA ILE A 60 5.19 7.46 0.81
C ILE A 60 6.44 6.58 0.86
N THR A 61 7.52 7.01 0.22
CA THR A 61 8.78 6.26 0.15
C THR A 61 9.99 7.12 0.43
N GLY A 62 11.02 6.52 1.04
CA GLY A 62 12.26 7.20 1.42
C GLY A 62 13.15 7.58 0.24
N ARG A 63 13.10 6.83 -0.83
CA ARG A 63 13.92 7.04 -2.03
C ARG A 63 13.18 7.86 -3.09
N THR A 64 13.96 8.48 -3.99
CA THR A 64 13.44 9.12 -5.21
C THR A 64 13.87 8.29 -6.41
N SER A 65 12.92 7.99 -7.31
CA SER A 65 13.12 7.15 -8.48
C SER A 65 12.16 7.55 -9.60
N ASP A 66 12.69 7.79 -10.79
CA ASP A 66 11.89 8.06 -11.99
C ASP A 66 11.09 6.82 -12.41
N ILE A 67 11.62 5.62 -12.15
CA ILE A 67 10.94 4.35 -12.42
C ILE A 67 9.68 4.23 -11.55
N VAL A 68 9.76 4.65 -10.29
CA VAL A 68 8.60 4.72 -9.39
C VAL A 68 7.59 5.74 -9.89
N ALA A 69 8.05 6.95 -10.26
CA ALA A 69 7.16 8.00 -10.77
C ALA A 69 6.37 7.52 -12.00
N GLU A 70 7.05 6.87 -12.95
CA GLU A 70 6.42 6.29 -14.15
C GLU A 70 5.41 5.20 -13.80
N ARG A 71 5.77 4.28 -12.88
CA ARG A 71 4.86 3.21 -12.46
C ARG A 71 3.62 3.75 -11.76
N MET A 72 3.75 4.76 -10.91
CA MET A 72 2.61 5.38 -10.23
C MET A 72 1.70 6.11 -11.21
N ARG A 73 2.27 6.78 -12.21
CA ARG A 73 1.52 7.40 -13.31
C ARG A 73 0.68 6.37 -14.10
N GLU A 74 1.28 5.23 -14.46
CA GLU A 74 0.57 4.11 -15.13
C GLU A 74 -0.59 3.57 -14.29
N LEU A 75 -0.38 3.45 -12.97
CA LEU A 75 -1.41 3.00 -12.05
C LEU A 75 -2.46 4.07 -11.72
N GLY A 76 -2.27 5.32 -12.15
CA GLY A 76 -3.18 6.43 -11.87
C GLY A 76 -3.16 6.84 -10.40
N ILE A 77 -2.01 6.66 -9.72
CA ILE A 77 -1.81 7.13 -8.36
C ILE A 77 -1.26 8.55 -8.43
N THR A 78 -2.00 9.51 -7.90
CA THR A 78 -1.63 10.94 -7.91
C THR A 78 -1.01 11.40 -6.60
N ARG A 79 -1.29 10.72 -5.48
CA ARG A 79 -0.73 11.02 -4.16
C ARG A 79 0.60 10.29 -3.99
N VAL A 80 1.70 10.90 -4.44
CA VAL A 80 3.03 10.28 -4.42
C VAL A 80 4.01 11.22 -3.73
N ALA A 81 4.54 10.79 -2.59
CA ALA A 81 5.60 11.47 -1.84
C ALA A 81 6.86 10.60 -1.84
N GLN A 82 7.83 10.98 -2.68
CA GLN A 82 9.15 10.36 -2.73
C GLN A 82 10.17 11.17 -1.92
N GLY A 83 11.31 10.58 -1.59
CA GLY A 83 12.39 11.25 -0.85
C GLY A 83 12.06 11.55 0.62
N GLN A 84 11.13 10.81 1.21
CA GLN A 84 10.62 11.02 2.56
C GLN A 84 11.38 10.16 3.58
N LEU A 85 12.55 10.61 4.02
CA LEU A 85 13.30 9.94 5.11
C LEU A 85 12.46 9.86 6.40
N PHE A 86 11.69 10.91 6.67
CA PHE A 86 10.71 10.97 7.76
C PHE A 86 9.31 11.03 7.17
N LYS A 87 8.58 9.93 7.22
CA LYS A 87 7.31 9.75 6.52
C LYS A 87 6.12 10.52 7.11
N THR A 88 6.25 10.97 8.36
CA THR A 88 5.15 11.58 9.14
C THR A 88 4.58 12.84 8.48
N THR A 89 5.44 13.74 8.00
CA THR A 89 4.99 15.00 7.36
C THR A 89 4.19 14.73 6.08
N ALA A 90 4.66 13.81 5.24
CA ALA A 90 3.95 13.42 4.03
C ALA A 90 2.58 12.78 4.35
N TYR A 91 2.54 11.95 5.38
CA TYR A 91 1.32 11.33 5.88
C TYR A 91 0.30 12.39 6.36
N GLU A 92 0.72 13.33 7.18
CA GLU A 92 -0.14 14.42 7.67
C GLU A 92 -0.66 15.32 6.55
N ASN A 93 0.14 15.56 5.52
CA ASN A 93 -0.32 16.27 4.33
C ASN A 93 -1.43 15.49 3.61
N MET A 94 -1.26 14.19 3.42
CA MET A 94 -2.29 13.35 2.79
C MET A 94 -3.58 13.32 3.60
N LEU A 95 -3.52 13.24 4.93
CA LEU A 95 -4.71 13.33 5.79
C LEU A 95 -5.43 14.66 5.62
N ARG A 96 -4.69 15.77 5.61
CA ARG A 96 -5.25 17.11 5.46
C ARG A 96 -5.93 17.30 4.09
N GLU A 97 -5.31 16.81 3.04
CA GLU A 97 -5.85 16.89 1.67
C GLU A 97 -7.12 16.04 1.48
N THR A 98 -7.19 14.89 2.15
CA THR A 98 -8.33 13.97 2.01
C THR A 98 -9.45 14.23 3.02
N GLY A 99 -9.17 14.96 4.10
CA GLY A 99 -10.09 15.16 5.22
C GLY A 99 -10.34 13.87 6.03
N LEU A 100 -9.49 12.84 5.85
CA LEU A 100 -9.58 11.58 6.57
C LEU A 100 -8.85 11.64 7.92
N THR A 101 -9.18 10.69 8.79
CA THR A 101 -8.50 10.47 10.07
C THR A 101 -7.66 9.19 10.02
N ASP A 102 -6.76 9.03 10.99
CA ASP A 102 -5.90 7.84 11.12
C ASP A 102 -6.70 6.53 11.01
N GLU A 103 -7.92 6.48 11.55
CA GLU A 103 -8.79 5.29 11.52
C GLU A 103 -9.24 4.86 10.12
N ASN A 104 -9.21 5.76 9.15
CA ASN A 104 -9.62 5.51 7.77
C ASN A 104 -8.46 5.10 6.86
N VAL A 105 -7.24 5.05 7.40
CA VAL A 105 -6.03 4.75 6.64
C VAL A 105 -5.51 3.35 6.94
N ALA A 106 -5.19 2.60 5.87
CA ALA A 106 -4.31 1.45 5.94
C ALA A 106 -2.91 1.86 5.47
N TYR A 107 -1.90 1.38 6.15
CA TYR A 107 -0.50 1.54 5.75
C TYR A 107 0.18 0.18 5.65
N MET A 108 0.93 -0.06 4.57
CA MET A 108 1.82 -1.20 4.47
C MET A 108 3.26 -0.70 4.38
N GLY A 109 4.09 -1.14 5.31
CA GLY A 109 5.53 -0.89 5.38
C GLY A 109 6.28 -2.19 5.69
N ASP A 110 7.58 -2.22 5.43
CA ASP A 110 8.40 -3.41 5.56
C ASP A 110 9.55 -3.28 6.57
N ASP A 111 9.91 -2.05 6.99
CA ASP A 111 11.07 -1.86 7.87
C ASP A 111 10.90 -0.69 8.86
N VAL A 112 11.87 -0.52 9.74
CA VAL A 112 11.90 0.43 10.86
C VAL A 112 11.48 1.86 10.51
N PRO A 113 11.82 2.45 9.34
CA PRO A 113 11.34 3.78 8.97
C PRO A 113 9.82 3.92 8.89
N ASP A 114 9.08 2.80 8.81
CA ASP A 114 7.63 2.76 8.72
C ASP A 114 6.92 2.82 10.09
N LEU A 115 7.65 2.53 11.17
CA LEU A 115 7.09 2.47 12.52
C LEU A 115 6.23 3.69 12.89
N PRO A 116 6.65 4.95 12.61
CA PRO A 116 5.84 6.11 12.97
C PRO A 116 4.44 6.11 12.35
N LEU A 117 4.27 5.51 11.16
CA LEU A 117 2.99 5.41 10.49
C LEU A 117 2.22 4.17 10.97
N LEU A 118 2.88 3.02 11.09
CA LEU A 118 2.27 1.78 11.59
C LEU A 118 1.63 1.95 12.97
N MET A 119 2.23 2.76 13.85
CA MET A 119 1.72 3.06 15.18
C MET A 119 0.48 3.98 15.19
N ARG A 120 0.17 4.64 14.07
CA ARG A 120 -0.91 5.64 13.99
C ARG A 120 -2.14 5.15 13.25
N VAL A 121 -1.93 4.44 12.14
CA VAL A 121 -3.00 4.12 11.18
C VAL A 121 -4.05 3.15 11.74
N GLY A 122 -5.26 3.24 11.21
CA GLY A 122 -6.37 2.36 11.56
C GLY A 122 -6.12 0.90 11.24
N LEU A 123 -5.37 0.62 10.15
CA LEU A 123 -4.96 -0.73 9.75
C LEU A 123 -3.47 -0.74 9.37
N ALA A 124 -2.61 -1.09 10.33
CA ALA A 124 -1.18 -1.27 10.14
C ALA A 124 -0.89 -2.67 9.58
N THR A 125 -0.11 -2.74 8.51
CA THR A 125 0.15 -4.00 7.79
C THR A 125 1.60 -4.11 7.34
N THR A 126 2.08 -5.34 7.14
CA THR A 126 3.43 -5.64 6.64
C THR A 126 3.41 -6.85 5.71
N PRO A 127 4.32 -6.96 4.72
CA PRO A 127 4.52 -8.18 3.93
C PRO A 127 5.02 -9.35 4.78
N ALA A 128 4.99 -10.57 4.24
CA ALA A 128 5.47 -11.78 4.91
C ALA A 128 6.97 -11.72 5.27
N ASP A 129 7.74 -10.99 4.50
CA ASP A 129 9.19 -10.79 4.66
C ASP A 129 9.56 -9.41 5.22
N GLY A 130 8.59 -8.67 5.75
CA GLY A 130 8.85 -7.44 6.50
C GLY A 130 9.66 -7.72 7.76
N ASN A 131 10.37 -6.71 8.25
CA ASN A 131 11.23 -6.83 9.42
C ASN A 131 10.44 -7.36 10.63
N PRO A 132 10.90 -8.43 11.29
CA PRO A 132 10.16 -9.04 12.41
C PRO A 132 9.83 -8.07 13.55
N CYS A 133 10.62 -7.00 13.76
CA CYS A 133 10.34 -6.01 14.80
C CYS A 133 9.02 -5.24 14.57
N LEU A 134 8.47 -5.26 13.34
CA LEU A 134 7.21 -4.59 13.03
C LEU A 134 5.99 -5.34 13.54
N LEU A 135 6.11 -6.64 13.83
CA LEU A 135 4.97 -7.49 14.19
C LEU A 135 4.23 -7.01 15.44
N GLU A 136 4.93 -6.39 16.38
CA GLU A 136 4.33 -5.80 17.58
C GLU A 136 3.47 -4.57 17.29
N TYR A 137 3.68 -3.93 16.13
CA TYR A 137 3.02 -2.68 15.70
C TYR A 137 2.05 -2.87 14.55
N THR A 138 1.94 -4.10 14.01
CA THR A 138 1.04 -4.40 12.90
C THR A 138 -0.23 -5.08 13.38
N HIS A 139 -1.34 -4.78 12.72
CA HIS A 139 -2.62 -5.44 12.95
C HIS A 139 -2.75 -6.70 12.10
N TRP A 140 -2.03 -6.74 10.97
CA TRP A 140 -2.10 -7.86 10.03
C TRP A 140 -0.79 -7.96 9.22
N GLN A 141 -0.33 -9.20 9.03
CA GLN A 141 0.77 -9.53 8.15
C GLN A 141 0.24 -10.31 6.94
N SER A 142 0.69 -9.94 5.74
CA SER A 142 0.42 -10.69 4.52
C SER A 142 1.09 -12.07 4.55
N THR A 143 0.50 -13.05 3.89
CA THR A 143 1.15 -14.33 3.62
C THR A 143 2.09 -14.27 2.41
N CYS A 144 1.97 -13.22 1.60
CA CYS A 144 2.78 -12.93 0.43
C CYS A 144 3.93 -11.98 0.78
N ARG A 145 5.05 -12.14 0.08
CA ARG A 145 6.20 -11.24 0.18
C ARG A 145 5.97 -9.92 -0.53
N GLY A 146 6.75 -8.90 -0.15
CA GLY A 146 6.81 -7.64 -0.86
C GLY A 146 7.17 -7.83 -2.34
N GLY A 147 6.51 -7.06 -3.23
CA GLY A 147 6.64 -7.21 -4.68
C GLY A 147 6.24 -8.58 -5.23
N ASN A 148 5.46 -9.35 -4.49
CA ASN A 148 5.02 -10.68 -4.89
C ASN A 148 3.59 -11.01 -4.44
N GLY A 149 2.70 -10.02 -4.39
CA GLY A 149 1.29 -10.20 -4.10
C GLY A 149 0.83 -9.71 -2.73
N ALA A 150 1.69 -9.15 -1.89
CA ALA A 150 1.32 -8.64 -0.56
C ALA A 150 0.29 -7.50 -0.64
N VAL A 151 0.48 -6.57 -1.55
CA VAL A 151 -0.46 -5.46 -1.77
C VAL A 151 -1.77 -5.97 -2.37
N ARG A 152 -1.72 -6.98 -3.23
CA ARG A 152 -2.93 -7.64 -3.74
C ARG A 152 -3.73 -8.29 -2.61
N GLU A 153 -3.07 -8.98 -1.71
CA GLU A 153 -3.73 -9.65 -0.58
C GLU A 153 -4.37 -8.62 0.38
N LEU A 154 -3.69 -7.50 0.66
CA LEU A 154 -4.26 -6.38 1.41
C LEU A 154 -5.50 -5.80 0.73
N ALA A 155 -5.44 -5.59 -0.58
CA ALA A 155 -6.60 -5.09 -1.34
C ALA A 155 -7.80 -6.03 -1.24
N GLU A 156 -7.57 -7.34 -1.35
CA GLU A 156 -8.64 -8.34 -1.18
C GLU A 156 -9.22 -8.35 0.24
N LEU A 157 -8.35 -8.24 1.27
CA LEU A 157 -8.78 -8.16 2.66
C LEU A 157 -9.75 -6.98 2.87
N ILE A 158 -9.38 -5.80 2.39
CA ILE A 158 -10.19 -4.59 2.52
C ILE A 158 -11.51 -4.73 1.77
N LEU A 159 -11.48 -5.11 0.49
CA LEU A 159 -12.67 -5.23 -0.36
C LEU A 159 -13.64 -6.31 0.14
N LYS A 160 -13.14 -7.43 0.66
CA LYS A 160 -13.94 -8.49 1.29
C LYS A 160 -14.57 -8.00 2.58
N SER A 161 -13.81 -7.30 3.43
CA SER A 161 -14.30 -6.75 4.70
C SER A 161 -15.37 -5.67 4.51
N GLN A 162 -15.33 -4.95 3.39
CA GLN A 162 -16.36 -3.98 3.00
C GLN A 162 -17.55 -4.62 2.28
N GLY A 163 -17.53 -5.92 2.00
CA GLY A 163 -18.60 -6.62 1.31
C GLY A 163 -18.74 -6.31 -0.19
N VAL A 164 -17.78 -5.58 -0.78
CA VAL A 164 -17.85 -5.13 -2.19
C VAL A 164 -17.16 -6.08 -3.17
N TRP A 165 -16.34 -7.02 -2.68
CA TRP A 165 -15.52 -7.91 -3.49
C TRP A 165 -16.31 -8.68 -4.55
N ASN A 166 -17.39 -9.37 -4.16
CA ASN A 166 -18.14 -10.24 -5.08
C ASN A 166 -18.80 -9.44 -6.21
N ASN A 167 -19.36 -8.27 -5.88
CA ASN A 167 -19.95 -7.38 -6.87
C ASN A 167 -18.90 -6.82 -7.83
N LEU A 168 -17.75 -6.38 -7.29
CA LEU A 168 -16.64 -5.86 -8.09
C LEU A 168 -16.14 -6.91 -9.10
N ILE A 169 -15.94 -8.17 -8.66
CA ILE A 169 -15.49 -9.26 -9.54
C ILE A 169 -16.54 -9.54 -10.61
N ARG A 170 -17.82 -9.71 -10.21
CA ARG A 170 -18.91 -10.02 -11.16
C ARG A 170 -19.05 -8.89 -12.20
N ASP A 171 -19.17 -7.66 -11.74
CA ASP A 171 -19.54 -6.55 -12.64
C ASP A 171 -18.38 -6.16 -13.54
N THR A 172 -17.14 -6.15 -13.03
CA THR A 172 -15.97 -5.73 -13.79
C THR A 172 -15.38 -6.83 -14.67
N TYR A 173 -15.17 -8.03 -14.09
CA TYR A 173 -14.32 -9.05 -14.71
C TYR A 173 -15.14 -10.20 -15.34
N VAL A 174 -16.40 -10.37 -14.94
CA VAL A 174 -17.30 -11.36 -15.56
C VAL A 174 -18.21 -10.69 -16.59
N LEU A 175 -18.82 -9.56 -16.25
CA LEU A 175 -19.79 -8.88 -17.11
C LEU A 175 -19.19 -7.74 -17.95
N GLY A 176 -17.95 -7.30 -17.66
CA GLY A 176 -17.27 -6.25 -18.42
C GLY A 176 -17.91 -4.86 -18.29
N ARG A 177 -18.42 -4.51 -17.12
CA ARG A 177 -19.13 -3.24 -16.84
C ARG A 177 -18.32 -2.30 -15.96
#